data_116c20cbce56951dd9b4c850bb8656c0
#
_entry.id   116c20cbce56951dd9b4c850bb8656c0
#
_cell.length_a   1.000
_cell.length_b   1.000
_cell.length_c   1.000
_cell.angle_alpha   90.00
_cell.angle_beta   90.00
_cell.angle_gamma   90.00
#
_symmetry.space_group_name_H-M   'P 1'
#
loop_
_entity.id
_entity.type
_entity.pdbx_description
1 polymer ?
#
loop_
_entity_poly.entity_id
_entity_poly.type
_entity_poly.pdbx_seq_one_letter_code
_entity_poly.pdbx_strand_id
1 'polypeptide(L)'
;PAGPAQVAEGGVLSELIEAEPERLLGEDIIWRFGRRLPFLLKLIAPEQPLSLQVHPSQAQAAEGYALEDEAGIALDHPCRNYKDTNHKPEMVLALTRFQAVAGFRAPRRAVEVLAGLDSPLARRMRRTLRLNPTRYGIRQVFSDVVSAATRPSPQEIDALVTEIAARFEAGTSPSLRVDSNVVKMAGTFPGDPGIAAALLLNPVTLQPGEALFVPAGSVHAYISGLGVEVMASSDNVLRAGLTAKH
;
A
#
# COMPACT_ATOMS: atom_id res chain seq x y z
N PRO A 1 3.55 -0.19 16.89
CA PRO A 1 5.01 -0.15 16.85
C PRO A 1 5.57 -0.49 18.22
N ALA A 2 6.68 -1.22 18.23
CA ALA A 2 7.34 -1.68 19.48
C ALA A 2 8.08 -0.56 20.25
N GLY A 3 7.84 0.71 19.91
CA GLY A 3 8.56 1.87 20.50
C GLY A 3 9.85 2.21 19.72
N PRO A 4 10.60 3.20 20.20
CA PRO A 4 11.86 3.60 19.60
C PRO A 4 12.94 2.52 19.76
N ALA A 5 13.88 2.47 18.80
CA ALA A 5 15.00 1.55 18.85
C ALA A 5 15.88 1.80 20.08
N GLN A 6 16.20 0.73 20.80
CA GLN A 6 17.09 0.76 21.96
C GLN A 6 18.51 0.40 21.55
N VAL A 7 19.52 0.94 22.23
CA VAL A 7 20.91 0.54 22.07
C VAL A 7 21.34 -0.44 23.17
N ALA A 8 22.31 -1.30 22.87
CA ALA A 8 22.71 -2.38 23.78
C ALA A 8 23.21 -1.89 25.15
N GLU A 9 23.84 -0.72 25.17
CA GLU A 9 24.37 -0.07 26.40
C GLU A 9 23.30 0.69 27.19
N GLY A 10 22.04 0.63 26.75
CA GLY A 10 20.91 1.36 27.31
C GLY A 10 20.71 2.73 26.67
N GLY A 11 19.45 3.15 26.59
CA GLY A 11 19.04 4.42 25.98
C GLY A 11 18.40 4.25 24.60
N VAL A 12 17.90 5.34 24.07
CA VAL A 12 17.17 5.40 22.79
C VAL A 12 18.13 5.82 21.66
N LEU A 13 18.12 5.07 20.55
CA LEU A 13 19.01 5.33 19.42
C LEU A 13 18.87 6.77 18.86
N SER A 14 17.66 7.31 18.80
CA SER A 14 17.45 8.69 18.33
C SER A 14 18.09 9.74 19.23
N GLU A 15 18.02 9.56 20.56
CA GLU A 15 18.66 10.44 21.53
C GLU A 15 20.18 10.38 21.42
N LEU A 16 20.75 9.19 21.22
CA LEU A 16 22.18 9.01 21.01
C LEU A 16 22.67 9.68 19.72
N ILE A 17 21.89 9.56 18.63
CA ILE A 17 22.19 10.25 17.37
C ILE A 17 22.12 11.76 17.52
N GLU A 18 21.15 12.27 18.27
CA GLU A 18 21.02 13.71 18.52
C GLU A 18 22.18 14.26 19.36
N ALA A 19 22.66 13.46 20.33
CA ALA A 19 23.80 13.85 21.19
C ALA A 19 25.15 13.82 20.45
N GLU A 20 25.35 12.82 19.54
CA GLU A 20 26.64 12.61 18.88
C GLU A 20 26.47 12.38 17.36
N PRO A 21 25.86 13.33 16.63
CA PRO A 21 25.46 13.11 15.23
C PRO A 21 26.68 12.92 14.32
N GLU A 22 27.76 13.69 14.51
CA GLU A 22 28.97 13.61 13.68
C GLU A 22 29.66 12.25 13.79
N ARG A 23 29.70 11.70 15.01
CA ARG A 23 30.32 10.38 15.27
C ARG A 23 29.49 9.24 14.69
N LEU A 24 28.16 9.35 14.74
CA LEU A 24 27.25 8.25 14.39
C LEU A 24 26.79 8.28 12.95
N LEU A 25 26.60 9.46 12.37
CA LEU A 25 26.11 9.62 11.00
C LEU A 25 27.20 10.04 10.01
N GLY A 26 28.21 10.80 10.48
CA GLY A 26 29.20 11.43 9.64
C GLY A 26 28.69 12.69 8.94
N GLU A 27 29.65 13.55 8.52
CA GLU A 27 29.35 14.88 7.97
C GLU A 27 28.51 14.81 6.68
N ASP A 28 28.79 13.87 5.79
CA ASP A 28 28.06 13.70 4.53
C ASP A 28 26.57 13.41 4.72
N ILE A 29 26.22 12.57 5.70
CA ILE A 29 24.82 12.24 6.00
C ILE A 29 24.13 13.44 6.64
N ILE A 30 24.81 14.11 7.57
CA ILE A 30 24.26 15.32 8.23
C ILE A 30 24.00 16.41 7.22
N TRP A 31 24.90 16.64 6.28
CA TRP A 31 24.74 17.64 5.23
C TRP A 31 23.55 17.37 4.32
N ARG A 32 23.33 16.08 3.96
CA ARG A 32 22.26 15.68 3.04
C ARG A 32 20.88 15.53 3.71
N PHE A 33 20.85 15.04 4.92
CA PHE A 33 19.60 14.56 5.55
C PHE A 33 19.33 15.19 6.93
N GLY A 34 20.24 16.02 7.42
CA GLY A 34 20.19 16.55 8.79
C GLY A 34 20.66 15.54 9.83
N ARG A 35 20.49 15.89 11.12
CA ARG A 35 20.96 15.07 12.26
C ARG A 35 19.99 13.90 12.56
N ARG A 36 19.70 13.09 11.56
CA ARG A 36 18.76 11.96 11.68
C ARG A 36 19.15 10.83 10.72
N LEU A 37 18.74 9.60 11.06
CA LEU A 37 18.87 8.48 10.13
C LEU A 37 18.01 8.76 8.89
N PRO A 38 18.58 8.65 7.66
CA PRO A 38 17.84 8.90 6.44
C PRO A 38 16.91 7.74 6.04
N PHE A 39 16.84 6.67 6.83
CA PHE A 39 16.04 5.49 6.57
C PHE A 39 15.38 4.95 7.84
N LEU A 40 14.32 4.17 7.64
CA LEU A 40 13.71 3.30 8.64
C LEU A 40 13.95 1.85 8.24
N LEU A 41 14.27 1.01 9.22
CA LEU A 41 14.36 -0.44 9.07
C LEU A 41 13.39 -1.11 10.04
N LYS A 42 12.57 -2.03 9.54
CA LYS A 42 11.55 -2.73 10.34
C LYS A 42 11.52 -4.22 9.99
N LEU A 43 11.25 -5.04 11.00
CA LEU A 43 10.70 -6.36 10.75
C LEU A 43 9.19 -6.22 10.57
N ILE A 44 8.66 -6.76 9.49
CA ILE A 44 7.25 -6.72 9.18
C ILE A 44 6.71 -8.14 9.03
N ALA A 45 5.66 -8.46 9.77
CA ALA A 45 5.05 -9.79 9.82
C ALA A 45 3.52 -9.67 9.72
N PRO A 46 2.96 -9.31 8.57
CA PRO A 46 1.52 -9.24 8.41
C PRO A 46 0.91 -10.64 8.47
N GLU A 47 0.08 -10.89 9.48
CA GLU A 47 -0.78 -12.05 9.59
C GLU A 47 -2.08 -11.85 8.78
N GLN A 48 -2.51 -10.59 8.70
CA GLN A 48 -3.67 -10.14 7.94
C GLN A 48 -3.23 -9.09 6.91
N PRO A 49 -3.97 -8.93 5.79
CA PRO A 49 -3.68 -7.90 4.81
C PRO A 49 -3.58 -6.52 5.45
N LEU A 50 -2.52 -5.80 5.13
CA LEU A 50 -2.36 -4.40 5.53
C LEU A 50 -3.13 -3.48 4.57
N SER A 51 -3.28 -2.21 4.95
CA SER A 51 -3.97 -1.22 4.13
C SER A 51 -3.39 -1.11 2.73
N LEU A 52 -4.27 -0.88 1.76
CA LEU A 52 -3.87 -0.46 0.42
C LEU A 52 -3.39 0.99 0.50
N GLN A 53 -2.14 1.23 0.14
CA GLN A 53 -1.46 2.51 0.37
C GLN A 53 -0.61 2.95 -0.81
N VAL A 54 -0.35 4.25 -0.84
CA VAL A 54 0.60 4.88 -1.76
C VAL A 54 1.40 5.93 -0.99
N HIS A 55 2.69 6.02 -1.30
CA HIS A 55 3.58 7.02 -0.71
C HIS A 55 3.89 8.12 -1.72
N PRO A 56 3.93 9.39 -1.28
CA PRO A 56 4.15 10.52 -2.19
C PRO A 56 5.59 10.56 -2.72
N SER A 57 5.76 11.16 -3.89
CA SER A 57 7.06 11.65 -4.35
C SER A 57 7.51 12.85 -3.51
N GLN A 58 8.78 13.26 -3.65
CA GLN A 58 9.33 14.41 -2.90
C GLN A 58 8.51 15.69 -3.12
N ALA A 59 8.14 15.99 -4.38
CA ALA A 59 7.34 17.16 -4.71
C ALA A 59 5.94 17.09 -4.11
N GLN A 60 5.27 15.93 -4.23
CA GLN A 60 3.94 15.72 -3.65
C GLN A 60 3.95 15.78 -2.11
N ALA A 61 5.01 15.28 -1.47
CA ALA A 61 5.15 15.35 -0.03
C ALA A 61 5.26 16.80 0.46
N ALA A 62 6.11 17.60 -0.20
CA ALA A 62 6.29 19.01 0.14
C ALA A 62 5.00 19.83 -0.08
N GLU A 63 4.33 19.64 -1.23
CA GLU A 63 3.07 20.30 -1.56
C GLU A 63 1.95 19.88 -0.60
N GLY A 64 1.77 18.58 -0.38
CA GLY A 64 0.72 18.06 0.50
C GLY A 64 0.91 18.47 1.95
N TYR A 65 2.16 18.50 2.43
CA TYR A 65 2.49 18.98 3.77
C TYR A 65 2.06 20.45 3.95
N ALA A 66 2.44 21.31 2.98
CA ALA A 66 2.09 22.74 3.02
C ALA A 66 0.56 22.96 2.97
N LEU A 67 -0.15 22.22 2.11
CA LEU A 67 -1.62 22.31 2.01
C LEU A 67 -2.34 21.88 3.30
N GLU A 68 -1.87 20.80 3.95
CA GLU A 68 -2.47 20.35 5.21
C GLU A 68 -2.13 21.28 6.38
N ASP A 69 -0.96 21.96 6.37
CA ASP A 69 -0.61 23.03 7.33
C ASP A 69 -1.49 24.27 7.11
N GLU A 70 -1.68 24.70 5.86
CA GLU A 70 -2.56 25.84 5.53
C GLU A 70 -4.03 25.56 5.92
N ALA A 71 -4.47 24.31 5.78
CA ALA A 71 -5.78 23.86 6.24
C ALA A 71 -5.91 23.72 7.76
N GLY A 72 -4.83 23.94 8.53
CA GLY A 72 -4.82 23.84 10.00
C GLY A 72 -4.94 22.41 10.54
N ILE A 73 -4.60 21.39 9.74
CA ILE A 73 -4.65 19.98 10.18
C ILE A 73 -3.39 19.67 11.00
N ALA A 74 -3.56 19.42 12.29
CA ALA A 74 -2.45 19.10 13.18
C ALA A 74 -1.68 17.83 12.76
N LEU A 75 -0.36 17.76 13.05
CA LEU A 75 0.49 16.63 12.65
C LEU A 75 0.05 15.29 13.24
N ASP A 76 -0.55 15.30 14.42
CA ASP A 76 -1.08 14.12 15.12
C ASP A 76 -2.55 13.81 14.77
N HIS A 77 -3.20 14.68 13.98
CA HIS A 77 -4.61 14.48 13.60
C HIS A 77 -4.78 13.18 12.79
N PRO A 78 -5.82 12.36 13.08
CA PRO A 78 -6.04 11.08 12.39
C PRO A 78 -6.16 11.19 10.86
N CYS A 79 -6.66 12.32 10.35
CA CYS A 79 -6.81 12.58 8.91
C CYS A 79 -5.55 13.16 8.26
N ARG A 80 -4.48 13.46 9.02
CA ARG A 80 -3.23 13.98 8.47
C ARG A 80 -2.50 12.88 7.69
N ASN A 81 -2.32 13.11 6.37
CA ASN A 81 -1.62 12.18 5.47
C ASN A 81 -0.13 12.53 5.31
N TYR A 82 0.18 13.84 5.29
CA TYR A 82 1.53 14.35 5.09
C TYR A 82 2.10 14.84 6.41
N LYS A 83 2.92 14.00 7.04
CA LYS A 83 3.52 14.27 8.35
C LYS A 83 4.89 14.91 8.26
N ASP A 84 5.50 14.84 7.09
CA ASP A 84 6.78 15.43 6.74
C ASP A 84 6.84 15.75 5.24
N THR A 85 7.91 16.44 4.82
CA THR A 85 8.10 16.84 3.42
C THR A 85 8.88 15.82 2.59
N ASN A 86 9.14 14.59 3.11
CA ASN A 86 9.97 13.62 2.43
C ASN A 86 9.14 12.62 1.61
N HIS A 87 9.76 12.12 0.56
CA HIS A 87 9.26 10.96 -0.16
C HIS A 87 9.46 9.68 0.66
N LYS A 88 8.75 8.62 0.29
CA LYS A 88 8.86 7.34 0.99
C LYS A 88 8.92 6.15 0.01
N PRO A 89 10.00 6.00 -0.76
CA PRO A 89 10.27 4.73 -1.42
C PRO A 89 10.55 3.64 -0.38
N GLU A 90 10.14 2.42 -0.67
CA GLU A 90 10.25 1.27 0.22
C GLU A 90 10.82 0.07 -0.50
N MET A 91 11.46 -0.81 0.25
CA MET A 91 11.85 -2.14 -0.21
C MET A 91 11.57 -3.16 0.89
N VAL A 92 10.99 -4.29 0.53
CA VAL A 92 10.85 -5.43 1.43
C VAL A 92 11.71 -6.58 0.93
N LEU A 93 12.53 -7.15 1.82
CA LEU A 93 13.28 -8.40 1.64
C LEU A 93 12.53 -9.52 2.36
N ALA A 94 12.11 -10.53 1.64
CA ALA A 94 11.37 -11.66 2.19
C ALA A 94 12.28 -12.59 3.02
N LEU A 95 11.90 -12.86 4.26
CA LEU A 95 12.54 -13.87 5.13
C LEU A 95 11.79 -15.21 5.08
N THR A 96 10.50 -15.15 4.82
CA THR A 96 9.65 -16.32 4.52
C THR A 96 8.95 -16.06 3.18
N ARG A 97 8.14 -17.02 2.69
CA ARG A 97 7.25 -16.74 1.56
C ARG A 97 6.39 -15.51 1.89
N PHE A 98 6.55 -14.45 1.10
CA PHE A 98 5.92 -13.15 1.33
C PHE A 98 4.95 -12.82 0.19
N GLN A 99 3.72 -12.45 0.53
CA GLN A 99 2.67 -12.13 -0.43
C GLN A 99 2.32 -10.64 -0.36
N ALA A 100 2.20 -10.02 -1.52
CA ALA A 100 1.87 -8.60 -1.68
C ALA A 100 1.03 -8.38 -2.95
N VAL A 101 0.47 -7.19 -3.07
CA VAL A 101 0.02 -6.61 -4.34
C VAL A 101 0.78 -5.31 -4.56
N ALA A 102 1.27 -5.07 -5.78
CA ALA A 102 2.05 -3.86 -6.06
C ALA A 102 1.95 -3.42 -7.53
N GLY A 103 1.71 -2.13 -7.72
CA GLY A 103 1.62 -1.49 -9.02
C GLY A 103 0.44 -1.98 -9.86
N PHE A 104 -0.02 -1.14 -10.77
CA PHE A 104 -1.12 -1.49 -11.64
C PHE A 104 -0.72 -2.54 -12.69
N ARG A 105 -1.59 -3.53 -12.88
CA ARG A 105 -1.45 -4.50 -13.97
C ARG A 105 -1.81 -3.87 -15.33
N ALA A 106 -1.38 -4.51 -16.40
CA ALA A 106 -1.82 -4.13 -17.73
C ALA A 106 -3.35 -4.23 -17.84
N PRO A 107 -4.05 -3.29 -18.51
CA PRO A 107 -5.50 -3.28 -18.63
C PRO A 107 -6.10 -4.60 -19.14
N ARG A 108 -5.43 -5.25 -20.10
CA ARG A 108 -5.84 -6.57 -20.62
C ARG A 108 -5.87 -7.63 -19.52
N ARG A 109 -4.87 -7.64 -18.65
CA ARG A 109 -4.80 -8.56 -17.50
C ARG A 109 -5.87 -8.28 -16.45
N ALA A 110 -6.22 -7.01 -16.24
CA ALA A 110 -7.35 -6.66 -15.38
C ALA A 110 -8.70 -7.15 -15.97
N VAL A 111 -8.90 -7.02 -17.28
CA VAL A 111 -10.08 -7.56 -17.97
C VAL A 111 -10.15 -9.09 -17.86
N GLU A 112 -9.02 -9.79 -17.99
CA GLU A 112 -8.94 -11.25 -17.85
C GLU A 112 -9.34 -11.70 -16.42
N VAL A 113 -8.85 -11.00 -15.39
CA VAL A 113 -9.22 -11.27 -14.00
C VAL A 113 -10.69 -11.04 -13.71
N LEU A 114 -11.31 -10.05 -14.37
CA LEU A 114 -12.73 -9.74 -14.26
C LEU A 114 -13.62 -10.62 -15.17
N ALA A 115 -13.04 -11.48 -15.99
CA ALA A 115 -13.81 -12.34 -16.88
C ALA A 115 -14.65 -13.35 -16.09
N GLY A 116 -15.86 -13.61 -16.57
CA GLY A 116 -16.79 -14.55 -15.94
C GLY A 116 -17.48 -14.03 -14.65
N LEU A 117 -17.18 -12.80 -14.21
CA LEU A 117 -17.90 -12.15 -13.11
C LEU A 117 -19.05 -11.30 -13.67
N ASP A 118 -20.24 -11.44 -13.09
CA ASP A 118 -21.47 -10.81 -13.59
C ASP A 118 -22.09 -9.80 -12.61
N SER A 119 -21.51 -9.61 -11.43
CA SER A 119 -21.90 -8.53 -10.52
C SER A 119 -21.87 -7.16 -11.23
N PRO A 120 -22.77 -6.24 -10.87
CA PRO A 120 -22.84 -4.91 -11.49
C PRO A 120 -21.50 -4.18 -11.47
N LEU A 121 -20.76 -4.29 -10.36
CA LEU A 121 -19.43 -3.69 -10.20
C LEU A 121 -18.41 -4.30 -11.16
N ALA A 122 -18.33 -5.64 -11.25
CA ALA A 122 -17.40 -6.32 -12.16
C ALA A 122 -17.68 -5.96 -13.63
N ARG A 123 -18.96 -5.93 -14.03
CA ARG A 123 -19.36 -5.53 -15.39
C ARG A 123 -18.98 -4.08 -15.68
N ARG A 124 -19.19 -3.16 -14.73
CA ARG A 124 -18.85 -1.73 -14.85
C ARG A 124 -17.34 -1.56 -15.03
N MET A 125 -16.52 -2.14 -14.14
CA MET A 125 -15.05 -2.13 -14.21
C MET A 125 -14.56 -2.71 -15.56
N ARG A 126 -15.04 -3.88 -15.93
CA ARG A 126 -14.67 -4.56 -17.19
C ARG A 126 -15.05 -3.75 -18.43
N ARG A 127 -16.22 -3.10 -18.44
CA ARG A 127 -16.66 -2.24 -19.54
C ARG A 127 -15.71 -1.06 -19.72
N THR A 128 -15.40 -0.34 -18.66
CA THR A 128 -14.48 0.82 -18.69
C THR A 128 -13.12 0.40 -19.24
N LEU A 129 -12.55 -0.71 -18.75
CA LEU A 129 -11.25 -1.20 -19.21
C LEU A 129 -11.25 -1.67 -20.66
N ARG A 130 -12.37 -2.22 -21.17
CA ARG A 130 -12.50 -2.60 -22.58
C ARG A 130 -12.63 -1.40 -23.52
N LEU A 131 -13.35 -0.36 -23.08
CA LEU A 131 -13.50 0.89 -23.84
C LEU A 131 -12.24 1.74 -23.81
N ASN A 132 -11.48 1.69 -22.74
CA ASN A 132 -10.21 2.42 -22.57
C ASN A 132 -9.10 1.47 -22.07
N PRO A 133 -8.51 0.62 -22.93
CA PRO A 133 -7.50 -0.36 -22.55
C PRO A 133 -6.10 0.28 -22.37
N THR A 134 -6.05 1.41 -21.68
CA THR A 134 -4.82 2.19 -21.43
C THR A 134 -4.60 2.38 -19.94
N ARG A 135 -3.42 2.92 -19.58
CA ARG A 135 -3.13 3.35 -18.20
C ARG A 135 -4.18 4.34 -17.65
N TYR A 136 -4.82 5.12 -18.53
CA TYR A 136 -5.87 6.06 -18.12
C TYR A 136 -7.15 5.33 -17.74
N GLY A 137 -7.53 4.26 -18.46
CA GLY A 137 -8.67 3.42 -18.09
C GLY A 137 -8.47 2.73 -16.74
N ILE A 138 -7.27 2.21 -16.45
CA ILE A 138 -6.94 1.67 -15.12
C ILE A 138 -7.08 2.74 -14.04
N ARG A 139 -6.53 3.94 -14.26
CA ARG A 139 -6.64 5.05 -13.32
C ARG A 139 -8.08 5.47 -13.08
N GLN A 140 -8.88 5.53 -14.14
CA GLN A 140 -10.30 5.85 -14.04
C GLN A 140 -11.02 4.83 -13.16
N VAL A 141 -10.90 3.54 -13.45
CA VAL A 141 -11.54 2.49 -12.65
C VAL A 141 -11.05 2.53 -11.20
N PHE A 142 -9.77 2.73 -10.98
CA PHE A 142 -9.22 2.86 -9.63
C PHE A 142 -9.83 4.07 -8.90
N SER A 143 -9.85 5.24 -9.53
CA SER A 143 -10.45 6.45 -8.98
C SER A 143 -11.95 6.25 -8.66
N ASP A 144 -12.70 5.64 -9.59
CA ASP A 144 -14.13 5.35 -9.39
C ASP A 144 -14.39 4.45 -8.18
N VAL A 145 -13.45 3.53 -7.90
CA VAL A 145 -13.57 2.58 -6.77
C VAL A 145 -13.18 3.21 -5.44
N VAL A 146 -12.16 4.09 -5.40
CA VAL A 146 -11.62 4.60 -4.12
C VAL A 146 -12.17 5.97 -3.73
N SER A 147 -12.68 6.77 -4.68
CA SER A 147 -13.18 8.11 -4.42
C SER A 147 -14.47 8.08 -3.62
N ALA A 148 -14.56 8.90 -2.57
CA ALA A 148 -15.77 9.01 -1.74
C ALA A 148 -17.05 9.34 -2.54
N ALA A 149 -16.92 10.03 -3.69
CA ALA A 149 -18.04 10.42 -4.52
C ALA A 149 -18.60 9.28 -5.40
N THR A 150 -17.78 8.27 -5.73
CA THR A 150 -18.11 7.24 -6.75
C THR A 150 -17.90 5.81 -6.28
N ARG A 151 -17.26 5.63 -5.11
CA ARG A 151 -16.93 4.29 -4.60
C ARG A 151 -18.17 3.40 -4.50
N PRO A 152 -18.02 2.09 -4.80
CA PRO A 152 -19.10 1.14 -4.66
C PRO A 152 -19.58 1.02 -3.20
N SER A 153 -20.84 0.68 -3.04
CA SER A 153 -21.39 0.34 -1.73
C SER A 153 -20.80 -0.96 -1.19
N PRO A 154 -20.82 -1.18 0.15
CA PRO A 154 -20.42 -2.46 0.72
C PRO A 154 -21.12 -3.66 0.09
N GLN A 155 -22.41 -3.53 -0.23
CA GLN A 155 -23.22 -4.59 -0.87
C GLN A 155 -22.72 -4.92 -2.29
N GLU A 156 -22.26 -3.92 -3.06
CA GLU A 156 -21.67 -4.16 -4.39
C GLU A 156 -20.32 -4.86 -4.27
N ILE A 157 -19.53 -4.56 -3.24
CA ILE A 157 -18.28 -5.26 -2.94
C ILE A 157 -18.56 -6.69 -2.52
N ASP A 158 -19.52 -6.93 -1.63
CA ASP A 158 -19.87 -8.27 -1.15
C ASP A 158 -20.41 -9.16 -2.28
N ALA A 159 -21.20 -8.60 -3.21
CA ALA A 159 -21.64 -9.32 -4.41
C ALA A 159 -20.45 -9.74 -5.31
N LEU A 160 -19.50 -8.84 -5.52
CA LEU A 160 -18.26 -9.13 -6.25
C LEU A 160 -17.42 -10.22 -5.55
N VAL A 161 -17.25 -10.12 -4.24
CA VAL A 161 -16.50 -11.09 -3.43
C VAL A 161 -17.15 -12.47 -3.46
N THR A 162 -18.48 -12.54 -3.37
CA THR A 162 -19.25 -13.80 -3.44
C THR A 162 -18.98 -14.55 -4.75
N GLU A 163 -18.99 -13.86 -5.87
CA GLU A 163 -18.69 -14.49 -7.17
C GLU A 163 -17.23 -14.97 -7.25
N ILE A 164 -16.28 -14.17 -6.73
CA ILE A 164 -14.86 -14.54 -6.73
C ILE A 164 -14.63 -15.75 -5.81
N ALA A 165 -15.22 -15.77 -4.62
CA ALA A 165 -15.11 -16.90 -3.70
C ALA A 165 -15.69 -18.18 -4.33
N ALA A 166 -16.87 -18.11 -4.94
CA ALA A 166 -17.51 -19.25 -5.60
C ALA A 166 -16.64 -19.83 -6.73
N ARG A 167 -16.06 -19.00 -7.60
CA ARG A 167 -15.16 -19.50 -8.66
C ARG A 167 -13.83 -20.00 -8.12
N PHE A 168 -13.34 -19.43 -7.00
CA PHE A 168 -12.14 -19.91 -6.33
C PHE A 168 -12.35 -21.31 -5.77
N GLU A 169 -13.45 -21.54 -5.06
CA GLU A 169 -13.85 -22.84 -4.53
C GLU A 169 -14.10 -23.88 -5.62
N ALA A 170 -14.73 -23.46 -6.73
CA ALA A 170 -14.97 -24.32 -7.90
C ALA A 170 -13.70 -24.64 -8.71
N GLY A 171 -12.54 -24.05 -8.39
CA GLY A 171 -11.30 -24.23 -9.13
C GLY A 171 -11.30 -23.64 -10.54
N THR A 172 -12.22 -22.71 -10.84
CA THR A 172 -12.38 -22.08 -12.17
C THR A 172 -11.76 -20.67 -12.24
N SER A 173 -10.95 -20.32 -11.24
CA SER A 173 -10.29 -19.02 -11.16
C SER A 173 -9.33 -18.77 -12.33
N PRO A 174 -9.41 -17.61 -13.01
CA PRO A 174 -8.43 -17.23 -14.04
C PRO A 174 -7.07 -16.89 -13.42
N SER A 175 -7.02 -16.64 -12.11
CA SER A 175 -5.81 -16.39 -11.34
C SER A 175 -6.01 -16.73 -9.86
N LEU A 176 -5.62 -17.95 -9.47
CA LEU A 176 -5.74 -18.44 -8.09
C LEU A 176 -5.13 -17.48 -7.07
N ARG A 177 -3.99 -16.83 -7.38
CA ARG A 177 -3.36 -15.85 -6.49
C ARG A 177 -4.22 -14.61 -6.26
N VAL A 178 -4.86 -14.11 -7.31
CA VAL A 178 -5.73 -12.93 -7.20
C VAL A 178 -6.95 -13.26 -6.37
N ASP A 179 -7.64 -14.35 -6.70
CA ASP A 179 -8.86 -14.72 -6.01
C ASP A 179 -8.60 -15.08 -4.53
N SER A 180 -7.51 -15.81 -4.25
CA SER A 180 -7.07 -16.06 -2.86
C SER A 180 -6.80 -14.77 -2.08
N ASN A 181 -6.16 -13.77 -2.70
CA ASN A 181 -5.93 -12.49 -2.05
C ASN A 181 -7.24 -11.74 -1.77
N VAL A 182 -8.19 -11.75 -2.71
CA VAL A 182 -9.52 -11.14 -2.52
C VAL A 182 -10.26 -11.79 -1.36
N VAL A 183 -10.27 -13.12 -1.29
CA VAL A 183 -10.92 -13.86 -0.19
C VAL A 183 -10.29 -13.49 1.16
N LYS A 184 -8.95 -13.41 1.24
CA LYS A 184 -8.26 -12.98 2.46
C LYS A 184 -8.60 -11.53 2.85
N MET A 185 -8.58 -10.60 1.88
CA MET A 185 -8.92 -9.19 2.11
C MET A 185 -10.37 -9.04 2.60
N ALA A 186 -11.31 -9.75 1.99
CA ALA A 186 -12.71 -9.72 2.37
C ALA A 186 -12.96 -10.29 3.78
N GLY A 187 -12.21 -11.31 4.18
CA GLY A 187 -12.27 -11.86 5.53
C GLY A 187 -11.80 -10.88 6.61
N THR A 188 -10.92 -9.93 6.26
CA THR A 188 -10.40 -8.92 7.18
C THR A 188 -11.17 -7.60 7.11
N PHE A 189 -11.55 -7.19 5.91
CA PHE A 189 -12.18 -5.90 5.61
C PHE A 189 -13.45 -6.09 4.77
N PRO A 190 -14.53 -6.68 5.31
CA PRO A 190 -15.74 -6.93 4.55
C PRO A 190 -16.33 -5.62 4.01
N GLY A 191 -16.77 -5.62 2.75
CA GLY A 191 -17.36 -4.45 2.10
C GLY A 191 -16.40 -3.31 1.76
N ASP A 192 -15.08 -3.45 1.99
CA ASP A 192 -14.12 -2.38 1.73
C ASP A 192 -13.82 -2.25 0.22
N PRO A 193 -13.90 -1.03 -0.37
CA PRO A 193 -13.65 -0.81 -1.79
C PRO A 193 -12.21 -1.14 -2.23
N GLY A 194 -11.24 -1.13 -1.31
CA GLY A 194 -9.87 -1.56 -1.57
C GLY A 194 -9.76 -3.00 -2.09
N ILE A 195 -10.76 -3.85 -1.80
CA ILE A 195 -10.84 -5.21 -2.36
C ILE A 195 -10.99 -5.16 -3.89
N ALA A 196 -11.90 -4.32 -4.39
CA ALA A 196 -12.08 -4.14 -5.82
C ALA A 196 -10.87 -3.44 -6.46
N ALA A 197 -10.27 -2.46 -5.77
CA ALA A 197 -9.04 -1.80 -6.20
C ALA A 197 -7.87 -2.78 -6.34
N ALA A 198 -7.74 -3.75 -5.44
CA ALA A 198 -6.69 -4.77 -5.48
C ALA A 198 -6.76 -5.67 -6.75
N LEU A 199 -7.94 -5.83 -7.37
CA LEU A 199 -8.09 -6.52 -8.66
C LEU A 199 -7.32 -5.83 -9.81
N LEU A 200 -7.01 -4.55 -9.67
CA LEU A 200 -6.25 -3.77 -10.65
C LEU A 200 -4.73 -3.86 -10.43
N LEU A 201 -4.27 -4.49 -9.35
CA LEU A 201 -2.86 -4.56 -8.97
C LEU A 201 -2.24 -5.92 -9.29
N ASN A 202 -0.92 -5.95 -9.51
CA ASN A 202 -0.20 -7.20 -9.73
C ASN A 202 -0.05 -7.97 -8.41
N PRO A 203 -0.43 -9.26 -8.36
CA PRO A 203 -0.08 -10.11 -7.23
C PRO A 203 1.41 -10.45 -7.28
N VAL A 204 2.09 -10.25 -6.16
CA VAL A 204 3.52 -10.55 -5.97
C VAL A 204 3.66 -11.65 -4.95
N THR A 205 4.54 -12.60 -5.21
CA THR A 205 4.94 -13.61 -4.25
C THR A 205 6.47 -13.68 -4.26
N LEU A 206 7.09 -13.36 -3.14
CA LEU A 206 8.53 -13.45 -2.95
C LEU A 206 8.87 -14.74 -2.19
N GLN A 207 9.93 -15.41 -2.63
CA GLN A 207 10.58 -16.47 -1.87
C GLN A 207 11.59 -15.88 -0.87
N PRO A 208 12.00 -16.61 0.17
CA PRO A 208 13.06 -16.16 1.06
C PRO A 208 14.31 -15.70 0.27
N GLY A 209 14.79 -14.50 0.59
CA GLY A 209 15.92 -13.85 -0.10
C GLY A 209 15.55 -12.98 -1.31
N GLU A 210 14.31 -13.06 -1.82
CA GLU A 210 13.86 -12.15 -2.87
C GLU A 210 13.37 -10.82 -2.28
N ALA A 211 13.51 -9.74 -3.03
CA ALA A 211 13.10 -8.41 -2.62
C ALA A 211 12.14 -7.74 -3.61
N LEU A 212 11.26 -6.91 -3.10
CA LEU A 212 10.37 -6.04 -3.88
C LEU A 212 10.71 -4.58 -3.56
N PHE A 213 11.12 -3.82 -4.56
CA PHE A 213 11.21 -2.37 -4.46
C PHE A 213 9.89 -1.71 -4.86
N VAL A 214 9.38 -0.84 -4.01
CA VAL A 214 8.15 -0.07 -4.22
C VAL A 214 8.53 1.41 -4.34
N PRO A 215 8.61 1.96 -5.56
CA PRO A 215 8.88 3.38 -5.74
C PRO A 215 7.74 4.25 -5.23
N ALA A 216 8.05 5.48 -4.85
CA ALA A 216 7.04 6.49 -4.54
C ALA A 216 6.01 6.59 -5.69
N GLY A 217 4.73 6.75 -5.36
CA GLY A 217 3.62 6.77 -6.31
C GLY A 217 3.08 5.38 -6.70
N SER A 218 3.68 4.29 -6.24
CA SER A 218 3.17 2.93 -6.47
C SER A 218 2.17 2.52 -5.41
N VAL A 219 0.96 2.16 -5.84
CA VAL A 219 -0.06 1.59 -4.96
C VAL A 219 0.33 0.14 -4.62
N HIS A 220 0.29 -0.21 -3.34
CA HIS A 220 0.66 -1.54 -2.87
C HIS A 220 -0.05 -1.91 -1.55
N ALA A 221 -0.03 -3.19 -1.23
CA ALA A 221 -0.39 -3.72 0.09
C ALA A 221 0.37 -5.02 0.35
N TYR A 222 0.76 -5.25 1.60
CA TYR A 222 1.32 -6.52 2.06
C TYR A 222 0.20 -7.42 2.60
N ILE A 223 0.23 -8.68 2.22
CA ILE A 223 -0.87 -9.62 2.49
C ILE A 223 -0.50 -10.58 3.62
N SER A 224 0.70 -11.15 3.56
CA SER A 224 1.19 -12.11 4.56
C SER A 224 2.67 -12.42 4.37
N GLY A 225 3.32 -12.89 5.44
CA GLY A 225 4.72 -13.32 5.44
C GLY A 225 5.55 -12.59 6.48
N LEU A 226 6.84 -12.89 6.53
CA LEU A 226 7.83 -12.18 7.35
C LEU A 226 8.89 -11.58 6.43
N GLY A 227 9.22 -10.31 6.62
CA GLY A 227 10.25 -9.63 5.84
C GLY A 227 10.96 -8.54 6.63
N VAL A 228 12.06 -8.07 6.06
CA VAL A 228 12.74 -6.84 6.48
C VAL A 228 12.31 -5.75 5.52
N GLU A 229 11.71 -4.70 6.04
CA GLU A 229 11.32 -3.51 5.29
C GLU A 229 12.31 -2.38 5.57
N VAL A 230 12.89 -1.84 4.49
CA VAL A 230 13.71 -0.63 4.53
C VAL A 230 13.05 0.45 3.70
N MET A 231 12.95 1.65 4.23
CA MET A 231 12.28 2.78 3.57
C MET A 231 12.99 4.09 3.89
N ALA A 232 12.76 5.11 3.08
CA ALA A 232 13.19 6.45 3.44
C ALA A 232 12.49 6.91 4.74
N SER A 233 13.18 7.75 5.53
CA SER A 233 12.64 8.26 6.81
C SER A 233 11.50 9.24 6.54
N SER A 234 10.28 8.71 6.48
CA SER A 234 9.02 9.44 6.30
C SER A 234 7.87 8.66 6.89
N ASP A 235 6.88 9.37 7.44
CA ASP A 235 5.62 8.81 7.91
C ASP A 235 4.44 9.09 6.97
N ASN A 236 4.71 9.65 5.79
CA ASN A 236 3.70 9.98 4.80
C ASN A 236 3.03 8.73 4.24
N VAL A 237 1.70 8.67 4.31
CA VAL A 237 0.91 7.57 3.77
C VAL A 237 -0.48 8.04 3.36
N LEU A 238 -0.85 7.75 2.10
CA LEU A 238 -2.22 7.90 1.62
C LEU A 238 -2.84 6.50 1.52
N ARG A 239 -3.98 6.30 2.16
CA ARG A 239 -4.68 5.01 2.16
C ARG A 239 -5.79 5.02 1.12
N ALA A 240 -5.83 3.96 0.32
CA ALA A 240 -6.79 3.78 -0.77
C ALA A 240 -7.79 2.64 -0.49
N GLY A 241 -7.86 2.17 0.76
CA GLY A 241 -8.75 1.12 1.22
C GLY A 241 -8.05 0.06 2.08
N LEU A 242 -8.76 -0.98 2.46
CA LEU A 242 -8.34 -2.03 3.40
C LEU A 242 -7.92 -1.42 4.74
N THR A 243 -8.74 -0.52 5.25
CA THR A 243 -8.44 0.21 6.48
C THR A 243 -9.70 0.71 7.17
N ALA A 244 -9.70 0.68 8.50
CA ALA A 244 -10.70 1.37 9.31
C ALA A 244 -10.40 2.87 9.52
N LYS A 245 -9.23 3.35 9.02
CA LYS A 245 -8.83 4.76 9.11
C LYS A 245 -9.25 5.47 7.82
N HIS A 246 -10.02 6.50 7.98
CA HIS A 246 -10.49 7.38 6.89
C HIS A 246 -9.76 8.71 6.96
#